data_d0f092ffa85861f2bf63dc088ee4c7f6
#
_entry.id   d0f092ffa85861f2bf63dc088ee4c7f6
#
_cell.length_a   1.000
_cell.length_b   1.000
_cell.length_c   1.000
_cell.angle_alpha   90.00
_cell.angle_beta   90.00
_cell.angle_gamma   90.00
#
_symmetry.space_group_name_H-M   'P 1'
#
loop_
_entity.id
_entity.type
_entity.pdbx_description
1 polymer ?
#
loop_
_entity_poly.entity_id
_entity_poly.type
_entity_poly.pdbx_seq_one_letter_code
_entity_poly.pdbx_strand_id
1 'polypeptide(L)'
;QIIIRCEDSQQYLGMAAADLALRAGEKSFAWNFFKGYVSIWLQMVIVICFGVMYSTFLSGPVAMVATLSSLVLGFFGANIDTFFNSQYNGGGPVEAVVRILTQKGTMIDLDLGNQALEQTIRTIDYGLMSGVSTLKSAVPDFGRLGTSDFIAYGVDLFDGLLARHLLIALGYFIMTTIIGYFFLKTREMAA
;
A
#
# COMPACT_ATOMS: atom_id res chain seq x y z
N GLN A 1 -20.91 -23.22 7.80
CA GLN A 1 -20.07 -23.86 6.79
C GLN A 1 -20.94 -24.05 5.53
N ILE A 2 -20.53 -23.48 4.40
CA ILE A 2 -21.22 -23.65 3.12
C ILE A 2 -20.44 -24.68 2.34
N ILE A 3 -21.12 -25.71 1.89
CA ILE A 3 -20.56 -26.79 1.08
C ILE A 3 -21.15 -26.65 -0.32
N ILE A 4 -20.28 -26.36 -1.30
CA ILE A 4 -20.70 -26.33 -2.72
C ILE A 4 -20.17 -27.60 -3.38
N ARG A 5 -21.08 -28.34 -4.04
CA ARG A 5 -20.76 -29.59 -4.72
C ARG A 5 -21.18 -29.46 -6.17
N CYS A 6 -20.27 -29.78 -7.09
CA CYS A 6 -20.64 -29.96 -8.50
C CYS A 6 -21.35 -31.28 -8.69
N GLU A 7 -22.58 -31.28 -9.22
CA GLU A 7 -23.39 -32.49 -9.45
C GLU A 7 -23.19 -33.08 -10.84
N ASP A 8 -22.58 -32.29 -11.76
CA ASP A 8 -22.35 -32.77 -13.14
C ASP A 8 -20.98 -33.47 -13.22
N SER A 9 -20.99 -34.69 -13.77
CA SER A 9 -19.81 -35.55 -13.89
C SER A 9 -18.79 -35.11 -14.94
N GLN A 10 -19.14 -34.14 -15.79
CA GLN A 10 -18.29 -33.64 -16.88
C GLN A 10 -17.83 -32.19 -16.68
N GLN A 11 -18.22 -31.52 -15.60
CA GLN A 11 -17.86 -30.15 -15.32
C GLN A 11 -17.05 -30.07 -14.04
N TYR A 12 -16.02 -29.24 -14.06
CA TYR A 12 -15.19 -28.91 -12.89
C TYR A 12 -15.52 -27.49 -12.42
N LEU A 13 -15.89 -27.35 -11.16
CA LEU A 13 -16.08 -26.05 -10.53
C LEU A 13 -14.75 -25.61 -9.94
N GLY A 14 -14.02 -24.74 -10.63
CA GLY A 14 -12.85 -24.07 -10.09
C GLY A 14 -13.27 -22.78 -9.41
N MET A 15 -13.13 -22.68 -8.10
CA MET A 15 -13.38 -21.45 -7.32
C MET A 15 -12.18 -21.15 -6.43
N ALA A 16 -11.69 -19.91 -6.50
CA ALA A 16 -10.79 -19.37 -5.47
C ALA A 16 -11.60 -18.82 -4.29
N ALA A 17 -10.98 -18.70 -3.13
CA ALA A 17 -11.66 -18.13 -1.94
C ALA A 17 -12.18 -16.68 -2.18
N ALA A 18 -11.57 -15.96 -3.12
CA ALA A 18 -11.98 -14.61 -3.52
C ALA A 18 -13.25 -14.58 -4.40
N ASP A 19 -13.59 -15.69 -5.04
CA ASP A 19 -14.70 -15.74 -6.00
C ASP A 19 -16.05 -16.01 -5.32
N LEU A 20 -16.03 -16.37 -4.03
CA LEU A 20 -17.23 -16.62 -3.25
C LEU A 20 -17.47 -15.52 -2.24
N ALA A 21 -18.43 -14.65 -2.51
CA ALA A 21 -18.90 -13.64 -1.59
C ALA A 21 -20.33 -13.95 -1.12
N LEU A 22 -20.54 -13.98 0.21
CA LEU A 22 -21.87 -14.04 0.79
C LEU A 22 -22.46 -12.64 0.84
N ARG A 23 -23.46 -12.38 0.01
CA ARG A 23 -24.24 -11.16 0.07
C ARG A 23 -25.22 -11.23 1.24
N ALA A 24 -24.95 -10.51 2.32
CA ALA A 24 -25.86 -10.40 3.45
C ALA A 24 -26.90 -9.32 3.17
N GLY A 25 -28.17 -9.72 3.05
CA GLY A 25 -29.37 -8.88 3.14
C GLY A 25 -29.48 -7.72 2.15
N GLU A 26 -30.70 -7.31 1.86
CA GLU A 26 -31.01 -6.16 1.02
C GLU A 26 -30.97 -4.85 1.84
N LYS A 27 -29.78 -4.33 2.11
CA LYS A 27 -29.67 -2.93 2.53
C LYS A 27 -29.77 -2.03 1.30
N SER A 28 -30.30 -0.81 1.50
CA SER A 28 -30.48 0.12 0.39
C SER A 28 -29.14 0.43 -0.29
N PHE A 29 -29.07 0.25 -1.60
CA PHE A 29 -27.87 0.52 -2.41
C PHE A 29 -27.36 1.95 -2.19
N ALA A 30 -28.24 2.93 -2.10
CA ALA A 30 -27.89 4.33 -1.87
C ALA A 30 -27.10 4.54 -0.57
N TRP A 31 -27.49 3.85 0.51
CA TRP A 31 -26.77 3.95 1.78
C TRP A 31 -25.37 3.30 1.72
N ASN A 32 -25.28 2.15 1.08
CA ASN A 32 -24.00 1.48 0.89
C ASN A 32 -23.04 2.29 0.01
N PHE A 33 -23.56 2.86 -1.08
CA PHE A 33 -22.84 3.77 -1.95
C PHE A 33 -22.33 5.01 -1.20
N PHE A 34 -23.17 5.62 -0.35
CA PHE A 34 -22.78 6.76 0.48
C PHE A 34 -21.62 6.41 1.43
N LYS A 35 -21.68 5.26 2.11
CA LYS A 35 -20.59 4.78 2.97
C LYS A 35 -19.26 4.66 2.21
N GLY A 36 -19.30 4.06 1.02
CA GLY A 36 -18.13 3.93 0.18
C GLY A 36 -17.57 5.27 -0.27
N TYR A 37 -18.45 6.21 -0.63
CA TYR A 37 -18.04 7.55 -1.00
C TYR A 37 -17.35 8.29 0.15
N VAL A 38 -17.88 8.19 1.36
CA VAL A 38 -17.26 8.73 2.58
C VAL A 38 -15.87 8.11 2.81
N SER A 39 -15.71 6.81 2.58
CA SER A 39 -14.41 6.16 2.73
C SER A 39 -13.37 6.69 1.73
N ILE A 40 -13.75 6.89 0.47
CA ILE A 40 -12.89 7.51 -0.54
C ILE A 40 -12.53 8.95 -0.15
N TRP A 41 -13.52 9.70 0.33
CA TRP A 41 -13.29 11.07 0.81
C TRP A 41 -12.28 11.12 1.97
N LEU A 42 -12.36 10.19 2.92
CA LEU A 42 -11.38 10.07 4.01
C LEU A 42 -9.96 9.80 3.50
N GLN A 43 -9.81 8.96 2.46
CA GLN A 43 -8.51 8.74 1.83
C GLN A 43 -7.95 10.04 1.22
N MET A 44 -8.79 10.81 0.52
CA MET A 44 -8.40 12.10 -0.04
C MET A 44 -7.95 13.08 1.05
N VAL A 45 -8.66 13.13 2.18
CA VAL A 45 -8.27 13.95 3.33
C VAL A 45 -6.87 13.58 3.83
N ILE A 46 -6.55 12.30 3.95
CA ILE A 46 -5.21 11.85 4.38
C ILE A 46 -4.15 12.34 3.39
N VAL A 47 -4.38 12.20 2.08
CA VAL A 47 -3.43 12.67 1.05
C VAL A 47 -3.20 14.18 1.14
N ILE A 48 -4.26 14.95 1.33
CA ILE A 48 -4.16 16.41 1.52
C ILE A 48 -3.34 16.74 2.78
N CYS A 49 -3.56 16.02 3.87
CA CYS A 49 -2.81 16.22 5.11
C CYS A 49 -1.30 15.98 4.92
N PHE A 50 -0.91 14.94 4.19
CA PHE A 50 0.49 14.72 3.82
C PHE A 50 1.05 15.84 2.95
N GLY A 51 0.29 16.27 1.93
CA GLY A 51 0.69 17.38 1.05
C GLY A 51 0.93 18.68 1.81
N VAL A 52 0.02 19.04 2.70
CA VAL A 52 0.14 20.22 3.56
C VAL A 52 1.35 20.08 4.49
N MET A 53 1.51 18.93 5.15
CA MET A 53 2.66 18.67 6.02
C MET A 53 3.97 18.82 5.27
N TYR A 54 4.14 18.21 4.10
CA TYR A 54 5.36 18.35 3.31
C TYR A 54 5.63 19.77 2.85
N SER A 55 4.59 20.54 2.53
CA SER A 55 4.74 21.94 2.11
C SER A 55 5.26 22.86 3.21
N THR A 56 5.19 22.46 4.48
CA THR A 56 5.71 23.28 5.60
C THR A 56 7.23 23.34 5.64
N PHE A 57 7.93 22.31 5.14
CA PHE A 57 9.40 22.23 5.21
C PHE A 57 10.07 22.00 3.85
N LEU A 58 9.36 21.57 2.83
CA LEU A 58 9.87 21.37 1.47
C LEU A 58 9.43 22.51 0.55
N SER A 59 10.19 22.73 -0.53
CA SER A 59 9.73 23.60 -1.62
C SER A 59 8.54 22.98 -2.36
N GLY A 60 7.66 23.80 -2.94
CA GLY A 60 6.43 23.36 -3.58
C GLY A 60 6.59 22.14 -4.52
N PRO A 61 7.50 22.19 -5.52
CA PRO A 61 7.72 21.05 -6.41
C PRO A 61 8.17 19.78 -5.68
N VAL A 62 9.04 19.91 -4.68
CA VAL A 62 9.54 18.75 -3.90
C VAL A 62 8.45 18.19 -3.01
N ALA A 63 7.63 19.04 -2.39
CA ALA A 63 6.48 18.61 -1.59
C ALA A 63 5.45 17.83 -2.44
N MET A 64 5.23 18.27 -3.68
CA MET A 64 4.35 17.54 -4.62
C MET A 64 4.91 16.14 -4.93
N VAL A 65 6.19 16.04 -5.26
CA VAL A 65 6.84 14.74 -5.53
C VAL A 65 6.80 13.84 -4.28
N ALA A 66 7.08 14.38 -3.09
CA ALA A 66 7.02 13.64 -1.83
C ALA A 66 5.60 13.11 -1.55
N THR A 67 4.56 13.94 -1.80
CA THR A 67 3.16 13.53 -1.63
C THR A 67 2.78 12.41 -2.60
N LEU A 68 3.15 12.54 -3.88
CA LEU A 68 2.91 11.50 -4.88
C LEU A 68 3.65 10.20 -4.54
N SER A 69 4.90 10.29 -4.10
CA SER A 69 5.68 9.12 -3.66
C SER A 69 5.06 8.42 -2.47
N SER A 70 4.56 9.19 -1.48
CA SER A 70 3.84 8.63 -0.33
C SER A 70 2.55 7.94 -0.76
N LEU A 71 1.82 8.51 -1.72
CA LEU A 71 0.60 7.91 -2.25
C LEU A 71 0.88 6.60 -2.97
N VAL A 72 1.89 6.57 -3.86
CA VAL A 72 2.33 5.35 -4.55
C VAL A 72 2.76 4.28 -3.54
N LEU A 73 3.57 4.67 -2.54
CA LEU A 73 4.03 3.76 -1.50
C LEU A 73 2.86 3.17 -0.68
N GLY A 74 1.84 3.98 -0.38
CA GLY A 74 0.67 3.54 0.36
C GLY A 74 -0.25 2.60 -0.44
N PHE A 75 -0.41 2.80 -1.76
CA PHE A 75 -1.19 1.89 -2.59
C PHE A 75 -0.47 0.57 -2.86
N PHE A 76 0.83 0.61 -3.09
CA PHE A 76 1.64 -0.58 -3.39
C PHE A 76 2.24 -1.25 -2.15
N GLY A 77 1.96 -0.74 -0.95
CA GLY A 77 2.54 -1.23 0.30
C GLY A 77 2.36 -2.73 0.54
N ALA A 78 1.17 -3.28 0.27
CA ALA A 78 0.90 -4.70 0.41
C ALA A 78 1.74 -5.55 -0.57
N ASN A 79 1.90 -5.08 -1.81
CA ASN A 79 2.73 -5.75 -2.81
C ASN A 79 4.21 -5.69 -2.42
N ILE A 80 4.67 -4.57 -1.88
CA ILE A 80 6.03 -4.40 -1.37
C ILE A 80 6.33 -5.43 -0.27
N ASP A 81 5.39 -5.66 0.67
CA ASP A 81 5.55 -6.71 1.70
C ASP A 81 5.67 -8.10 1.09
N THR A 82 4.89 -8.38 0.06
CA THR A 82 4.96 -9.66 -0.64
C THR A 82 6.32 -9.84 -1.31
N PHE A 83 6.88 -8.78 -1.91
CA PHE A 83 8.23 -8.82 -2.46
C PHE A 83 9.32 -9.00 -1.40
N PHE A 84 9.18 -8.36 -0.23
CA PHE A 84 10.18 -8.45 0.83
C PHE A 84 10.10 -9.74 1.65
N ASN A 85 8.89 -10.27 1.85
CA ASN A 85 8.65 -11.47 2.64
C ASN A 85 8.60 -12.75 1.80
N SER A 86 8.47 -12.65 0.47
CA SER A 86 8.53 -13.83 -0.36
C SER A 86 9.96 -14.35 -0.34
N GLN A 87 10.15 -15.56 0.18
CA GLN A 87 11.36 -16.38 0.05
C GLN A 87 11.67 -16.75 -1.40
N TYR A 88 11.22 -15.95 -2.37
CA TYR A 88 11.63 -16.12 -3.75
C TYR A 88 13.09 -15.67 -3.88
N ASN A 89 13.93 -16.56 -4.33
CA ASN A 89 15.36 -16.39 -4.60
C ASN A 89 15.67 -15.31 -5.65
N GLY A 90 14.89 -14.23 -5.69
CA GLY A 90 14.96 -13.19 -6.72
C GLY A 90 15.85 -12.01 -6.41
N GLY A 91 16.38 -11.93 -5.18
CA GLY A 91 17.23 -10.81 -4.77
C GLY A 91 16.46 -9.47 -4.64
N GLY A 92 17.19 -8.39 -4.34
CA GLY A 92 16.63 -7.05 -4.23
C GLY A 92 16.50 -6.31 -5.56
N PRO A 93 16.07 -5.03 -5.52
CA PRO A 93 15.85 -4.23 -6.72
C PRO A 93 17.13 -4.01 -7.55
N VAL A 94 18.28 -3.82 -6.92
CA VAL A 94 19.56 -3.66 -7.63
C VAL A 94 19.99 -5.00 -8.24
N GLU A 95 19.87 -6.09 -7.50
CA GLU A 95 20.11 -7.43 -8.00
C GLU A 95 19.20 -7.75 -9.20
N ALA A 96 17.92 -7.37 -9.15
CA ALA A 96 16.99 -7.55 -10.26
C ALA A 96 17.45 -6.81 -11.53
N VAL A 97 17.90 -5.56 -11.40
CA VAL A 97 18.46 -4.80 -12.53
C VAL A 97 19.70 -5.49 -13.11
N VAL A 98 20.62 -5.95 -12.25
CA VAL A 98 21.82 -6.68 -12.69
C VAL A 98 21.46 -7.97 -13.40
N ARG A 99 20.47 -8.72 -12.91
CA ARG A 99 19.96 -9.95 -13.55
C ARG A 99 19.38 -9.67 -14.94
N ILE A 100 18.60 -8.59 -15.08
CA ILE A 100 18.07 -8.15 -16.38
C ILE A 100 19.21 -7.84 -17.36
N LEU A 101 20.20 -7.07 -16.92
CA LEU A 101 21.35 -6.69 -17.76
C LEU A 101 22.23 -7.89 -18.15
N THR A 102 22.38 -8.85 -17.25
CA THR A 102 23.17 -10.06 -17.48
C THR A 102 22.37 -11.22 -18.09
N GLN A 103 21.06 -11.01 -18.31
CA GLN A 103 20.12 -12.01 -18.84
C GLN A 103 20.10 -13.33 -18.03
N LYS A 104 20.39 -13.26 -16.73
CA LYS A 104 20.36 -14.40 -15.82
C LYS A 104 18.97 -14.58 -15.23
N GLY A 105 18.47 -15.82 -15.22
CA GLY A 105 17.18 -16.17 -14.61
C GLY A 105 17.18 -15.98 -13.09
N THR A 106 15.98 -15.82 -12.51
CA THR A 106 15.77 -15.60 -11.06
C THR A 106 16.14 -16.81 -10.21
N MET A 107 16.17 -18.00 -10.78
CA MET A 107 16.48 -19.27 -10.11
C MET A 107 17.99 -19.60 -10.07
N ILE A 108 18.81 -18.81 -10.72
CA ILE A 108 20.24 -19.05 -10.82
C ILE A 108 20.95 -18.11 -9.86
N ASP A 109 21.92 -18.61 -9.09
CA ASP A 109 22.74 -17.75 -8.23
C ASP A 109 23.41 -16.64 -9.04
N LEU A 110 23.47 -15.45 -8.45
CA LEU A 110 24.08 -14.29 -9.08
C LEU A 110 25.61 -14.45 -9.04
N ASP A 111 26.16 -15.28 -9.94
CA ASP A 111 27.60 -15.41 -10.10
C ASP A 111 28.11 -14.33 -11.08
N LEU A 112 28.68 -13.27 -10.51
CA LEU A 112 29.33 -12.19 -11.26
C LEU A 112 30.83 -12.39 -11.37
N GLY A 113 31.36 -13.56 -10.96
CA GLY A 113 32.80 -13.84 -10.95
C GLY A 113 33.60 -13.04 -9.92
N ASN A 114 32.92 -12.17 -9.11
CA ASN A 114 33.55 -11.38 -8.07
C ASN A 114 32.65 -11.31 -6.81
N GLN A 115 33.05 -12.05 -5.78
CA GLN A 115 32.30 -12.10 -4.51
C GLN A 115 32.12 -10.72 -3.84
N ALA A 116 33.09 -9.81 -4.00
CA ALA A 116 33.00 -8.47 -3.43
C ALA A 116 31.88 -7.64 -4.08
N LEU A 117 31.69 -7.74 -5.38
CA LEU A 117 30.59 -7.06 -6.10
C LEU A 117 29.23 -7.62 -5.68
N GLU A 118 29.13 -8.93 -5.58
CA GLU A 118 27.89 -9.58 -5.14
C GLU A 118 27.49 -9.17 -3.73
N GLN A 119 28.43 -9.14 -2.80
CA GLN A 119 28.21 -8.72 -1.42
C GLN A 119 27.83 -7.22 -1.34
N THR A 120 28.42 -6.39 -2.18
CA THR A 120 28.09 -4.95 -2.27
C THR A 120 26.65 -4.75 -2.75
N ILE A 121 26.24 -5.46 -3.81
CA ILE A 121 24.88 -5.41 -4.34
C ILE A 121 23.86 -5.83 -3.27
N ARG A 122 24.09 -6.94 -2.59
CA ARG A 122 23.22 -7.42 -1.51
C ARG A 122 23.13 -6.44 -0.34
N THR A 123 24.24 -5.78 0.02
CA THR A 123 24.25 -4.79 1.10
C THR A 123 23.46 -3.54 0.70
N ILE A 124 23.60 -3.06 -0.54
CA ILE A 124 22.82 -1.94 -1.06
C ILE A 124 21.34 -2.29 -1.09
N ASP A 125 20.99 -3.46 -1.58
CA ASP A 125 19.61 -3.96 -1.62
C ASP A 125 19.00 -4.04 -0.23
N TYR A 126 19.72 -4.58 0.74
CA TYR A 126 19.26 -4.62 2.13
C TYR A 126 19.02 -3.22 2.71
N GLY A 127 19.91 -2.27 2.43
CA GLY A 127 19.77 -0.87 2.83
C GLY A 127 18.54 -0.20 2.21
N LEU A 128 18.34 -0.38 0.91
CA LEU A 128 17.19 0.14 0.18
C LEU A 128 15.87 -0.47 0.68
N MET A 129 15.84 -1.79 0.85
CA MET A 129 14.66 -2.51 1.35
C MET A 129 14.29 -2.06 2.76
N SER A 130 15.28 -1.94 3.65
CA SER A 130 15.08 -1.43 5.01
C SER A 130 14.56 0.00 5.03
N GLY A 131 15.12 0.88 4.17
CA GLY A 131 14.66 2.26 3.99
C GLY A 131 13.20 2.32 3.52
N VAL A 132 12.84 1.57 2.49
CA VAL A 132 11.46 1.52 1.95
C VAL A 132 10.50 0.96 2.99
N SER A 133 10.87 -0.08 3.74
CA SER A 133 10.06 -0.66 4.82
C SER A 133 9.80 0.36 5.93
N THR A 134 10.82 1.13 6.30
CA THR A 134 10.68 2.20 7.32
C THR A 134 9.75 3.32 6.83
N LEU A 135 9.93 3.78 5.60
CA LEU A 135 9.05 4.80 4.99
C LEU A 135 7.60 4.30 4.89
N LYS A 136 7.42 3.05 4.50
CA LYS A 136 6.10 2.41 4.43
C LYS A 136 5.39 2.41 5.79
N SER A 137 6.09 2.19 6.89
CA SER A 137 5.48 2.17 8.23
C SER A 137 4.90 3.52 8.63
N ALA A 138 5.38 4.63 8.04
CA ALA A 138 4.89 5.98 8.29
C ALA A 138 3.69 6.37 7.42
N VAL A 139 3.45 5.65 6.32
CA VAL A 139 2.38 5.94 5.36
C VAL A 139 1.22 4.96 5.56
N PRO A 140 -0.06 5.42 5.52
CA PRO A 140 -1.20 4.52 5.62
C PRO A 140 -1.28 3.59 4.41
N ASP A 141 -1.73 2.37 4.63
CA ASP A 141 -2.01 1.41 3.58
C ASP A 141 -3.34 1.78 2.89
N PHE A 142 -3.25 2.55 1.80
CA PHE A 142 -4.43 2.95 1.02
C PHE A 142 -5.14 1.77 0.37
N GLY A 143 -4.43 0.68 0.08
CA GLY A 143 -5.03 -0.53 -0.47
C GLY A 143 -6.05 -1.14 0.51
N ARG A 144 -5.72 -1.16 1.80
CA ARG A 144 -6.64 -1.65 2.85
C ARG A 144 -7.78 -0.68 3.19
N LEU A 145 -7.62 0.59 2.86
CA LEU A 145 -8.68 1.59 3.00
C LEU A 145 -9.61 1.61 1.78
N GLY A 146 -9.27 0.89 0.70
CA GLY A 146 -10.08 0.78 -0.52
C GLY A 146 -11.43 0.10 -0.23
N THR A 147 -12.52 0.73 -0.63
CA THR A 147 -13.89 0.21 -0.51
C THR A 147 -14.58 0.04 -1.85
N SER A 148 -13.88 0.38 -2.95
CA SER A 148 -14.39 0.31 -4.32
C SER A 148 -14.88 -1.08 -4.71
N ASP A 149 -14.14 -2.12 -4.31
CA ASP A 149 -14.45 -3.50 -4.64
C ASP A 149 -15.75 -3.96 -3.97
N PHE A 150 -15.99 -3.57 -2.72
CA PHE A 150 -17.24 -3.88 -2.03
C PHE A 150 -18.44 -3.28 -2.76
N ILE A 151 -18.32 -2.05 -3.27
CA ILE A 151 -19.38 -1.39 -4.02
C ILE A 151 -19.56 -2.03 -5.39
N ALA A 152 -18.48 -2.33 -6.09
CA ALA A 152 -18.49 -2.94 -7.41
C ALA A 152 -19.15 -4.33 -7.40
N TYR A 153 -18.90 -5.13 -6.36
CA TYR A 153 -19.53 -6.44 -6.19
C TYR A 153 -20.89 -6.39 -5.48
N GLY A 154 -21.39 -5.21 -5.13
CA GLY A 154 -22.66 -5.05 -4.42
C GLY A 154 -22.68 -5.63 -3.01
N VAL A 155 -21.51 -5.75 -2.37
CA VAL A 155 -21.37 -6.23 -1.00
C VAL A 155 -21.60 -5.07 -0.03
N ASP A 156 -22.38 -5.30 1.04
CA ASP A 156 -22.64 -4.25 2.05
C ASP A 156 -21.36 -3.94 2.86
N LEU A 157 -21.08 -2.65 2.98
CA LEU A 157 -20.01 -2.15 3.83
C LEU A 157 -20.45 -2.19 5.31
N PHE A 158 -19.72 -2.95 6.11
CA PHE A 158 -19.96 -3.00 7.54
C PHE A 158 -19.72 -1.62 8.18
N ASP A 159 -20.62 -1.19 9.05
CA ASP A 159 -20.52 0.10 9.74
C ASP A 159 -19.22 0.20 10.57
N GLY A 160 -18.76 -0.93 11.13
CA GLY A 160 -17.48 -1.02 11.84
C GLY A 160 -16.24 -0.75 10.95
N LEU A 161 -16.31 -1.06 9.64
CA LEU A 161 -15.23 -0.77 8.70
C LEU A 161 -15.11 0.75 8.49
N LEU A 162 -16.23 1.44 8.30
CA LEU A 162 -16.26 2.89 8.15
C LEU A 162 -15.73 3.61 9.39
N ALA A 163 -16.16 3.16 10.59
CA ALA A 163 -15.66 3.70 11.86
C ALA A 163 -14.13 3.53 11.99
N ARG A 164 -13.60 2.37 11.58
CA ARG A 164 -12.16 2.13 11.54
C ARG A 164 -11.43 3.07 10.59
N HIS A 165 -11.96 3.29 9.38
CA HIS A 165 -11.39 4.23 8.41
C HIS A 165 -11.40 5.66 8.96
N LEU A 166 -12.47 6.07 9.63
CA LEU A 166 -12.57 7.38 10.28
C LEU A 166 -11.50 7.55 11.36
N LEU A 167 -11.31 6.55 12.23
CA LEU A 167 -10.29 6.59 13.28
C LEU A 167 -8.88 6.66 12.70
N ILE A 168 -8.59 5.91 11.64
CA ILE A 168 -7.31 5.96 10.95
C ILE A 168 -7.08 7.36 10.35
N ALA A 169 -8.06 7.90 9.64
CA ALA A 169 -7.96 9.24 9.04
C ALA A 169 -7.74 10.32 10.10
N LEU A 170 -8.44 10.24 11.22
CA LEU A 170 -8.30 11.18 12.34
C LEU A 170 -6.92 11.06 13.00
N GLY A 171 -6.40 9.84 13.17
CA GLY A 171 -5.05 9.61 13.67
C GLY A 171 -3.98 10.23 12.78
N TYR A 172 -4.05 10.03 11.47
CA TYR A 172 -3.12 10.64 10.52
C TYR A 172 -3.28 12.16 10.45
N PHE A 173 -4.50 12.68 10.53
CA PHE A 173 -4.77 14.11 10.59
C PHE A 173 -4.06 14.76 11.79
N ILE A 174 -4.20 14.19 12.97
CA ILE A 174 -3.55 14.69 14.19
C ILE A 174 -2.02 14.60 14.06
N MET A 175 -1.50 13.45 13.63
CA MET A 175 -0.07 13.22 13.48
C MET A 175 0.57 14.21 12.49
N THR A 176 0.00 14.36 11.30
CA THR A 176 0.52 15.28 10.28
C THR A 176 0.41 16.74 10.69
N THR A 177 -0.66 17.12 11.42
CA THR A 177 -0.84 18.48 11.95
C THR A 177 0.24 18.80 13.00
N ILE A 178 0.51 17.88 13.92
CA ILE A 178 1.55 18.05 14.94
C ILE A 178 2.92 18.20 14.28
N ILE A 179 3.25 17.31 13.35
CA ILE A 179 4.54 17.35 12.64
C ILE A 179 4.67 18.66 11.84
N GLY A 180 3.64 19.01 11.07
CA GLY A 180 3.60 20.25 10.28
C GLY A 180 3.76 21.50 11.14
N TYR A 181 3.09 21.55 12.30
CA TYR A 181 3.21 22.65 13.24
C TYR A 181 4.64 22.83 13.77
N PHE A 182 5.31 21.74 14.18
CA PHE A 182 6.68 21.83 14.66
C PHE A 182 7.65 22.28 13.58
N PHE A 183 7.52 21.80 12.35
CA PHE A 183 8.36 22.24 11.24
C PHE A 183 8.13 23.70 10.86
N LEU A 184 6.87 24.15 10.85
CA LEU A 184 6.56 25.56 10.60
C LEU A 184 7.19 26.46 11.66
N LYS A 185 7.04 26.12 12.94
CA LYS A 185 7.60 26.87 14.06
C LYS A 185 9.13 26.95 14.02
N THR A 186 9.81 25.87 13.68
CA THR A 186 11.28 25.88 13.55
C THR A 186 11.72 26.75 12.39
N ARG A 187 10.98 26.80 11.30
CA ARG A 187 11.28 27.68 10.15
C ARG A 187 11.09 29.16 10.46
N GLU A 188 10.04 29.51 11.19
CA GLU A 188 9.79 30.90 11.62
C GLU A 188 10.85 31.42 12.60
N MET A 189 11.42 30.54 13.44
CA MET A 189 12.50 30.95 14.37
C MET A 189 13.87 31.07 13.70
N ALA A 190 14.03 30.52 12.48
CA ALA A 190 15.28 30.56 11.72
C ALA A 190 15.33 31.71 10.70
N ALA A 191 14.25 32.45 10.51
CA ALA A 191 14.12 33.60 9.64
C ALA A 191 14.23 34.91 10.45
#